data_a92ba4c834d60730523f8e0581636f59
#
_entry.id   a92ba4c834d60730523f8e0581636f59
#
_cell.length_a   1.000
_cell.length_b   1.000
_cell.length_c   1.000
_cell.angle_alpha   90.00
_cell.angle_beta   90.00
_cell.angle_gamma   90.00
#
_symmetry.space_group_name_H-M   'P 1'
#
loop_
_entity.id
_entity.type
_entity.pdbx_description
1 polymer ?
#
loop_
_entity_poly.entity_id
_entity_poly.type
_entity_poly.pdbx_seq_one_letter_code
_entity_poly.pdbx_strand_id
1 'polypeptide(L)'
;MAESGPRRKLAAILAADVVGFSKMMGENENSTLRNLKICRSLTDEAIKLNHGRVFGSAGDSVIAEFASPVDAVVAATEFQRILRDRNKEVSDKDKMLFRVGLNLGDVIVEGENLYGDGVNVAARLETIAEPGGICLSGKFYDEVRRKLDLRFVSLGDKEMKNIEDPVPAYKIHLDENEIPQENISETAESLNDTVKTSESKPPAIAVLPFANLSGDP
;
A
#
# COMPACT_ATOMS: atom_id res chain seq x y z
N MET A 1 -18.08 10.17 35.51
CA MET A 1 -17.02 9.96 34.52
C MET A 1 -17.58 10.43 33.20
N ALA A 2 -16.97 11.44 32.57
CA ALA A 2 -17.42 11.92 31.26
C ALA A 2 -17.10 10.82 30.23
N GLU A 3 -18.13 10.23 29.61
CA GLU A 3 -17.96 9.39 28.42
C GLU A 3 -17.35 10.29 27.34
N SER A 4 -16.07 10.05 27.04
CA SER A 4 -15.45 10.66 25.87
C SER A 4 -16.17 10.14 24.64
N GLY A 5 -16.85 11.04 23.90
CA GLY A 5 -17.52 10.67 22.65
C GLY A 5 -16.57 9.97 21.67
N PRO A 6 -17.09 9.38 20.59
CA PRO A 6 -16.31 8.57 19.67
C PRO A 6 -15.12 9.38 19.12
N ARG A 7 -13.92 8.87 19.31
CA ARG A 7 -12.69 9.51 18.84
C ARG A 7 -12.51 9.23 17.34
N ARG A 8 -12.28 10.28 16.55
CA ARG A 8 -11.94 10.17 15.13
C ARG A 8 -10.45 10.33 14.89
N LYS A 9 -9.95 9.68 13.87
CA LYS A 9 -8.56 9.84 13.37
C LYS A 9 -8.49 9.59 11.88
N LEU A 10 -7.52 10.21 11.23
CA LEU A 10 -7.12 9.84 9.86
C LEU A 10 -6.24 8.57 9.94
N ALA A 11 -6.52 7.57 9.13
CA ALA A 11 -5.75 6.34 9.08
C ALA A 11 -5.63 5.81 7.65
N ALA A 12 -4.51 5.17 7.35
CA ALA A 12 -4.36 4.34 6.16
C ALA A 12 -4.93 2.94 6.49
N ILE A 13 -5.94 2.54 5.73
CA ILE A 13 -6.65 1.28 5.91
C ILE A 13 -6.29 0.33 4.78
N LEU A 14 -5.94 -0.89 5.15
CA LEU A 14 -5.77 -2.03 4.26
C LEU A 14 -6.92 -3.00 4.49
N ALA A 15 -7.62 -3.37 3.40
CA ALA A 15 -8.56 -4.47 3.38
C ALA A 15 -8.04 -5.53 2.41
N ALA A 16 -8.11 -6.81 2.78
CA ALA A 16 -7.71 -7.90 1.91
C ALA A 16 -8.61 -9.12 2.12
N ASP A 17 -8.88 -9.87 1.05
CA ASP A 17 -9.60 -11.14 1.09
C ASP A 17 -9.02 -12.17 0.10
N VAL A 18 -9.45 -13.43 0.22
CA VAL A 18 -9.04 -14.51 -0.68
C VAL A 18 -10.01 -14.66 -1.84
N VAL A 19 -9.51 -14.63 -3.06
CA VAL A 19 -10.32 -14.83 -4.28
C VAL A 19 -10.93 -16.24 -4.29
N GLY A 20 -12.26 -16.31 -4.37
CA GLY A 20 -12.98 -17.58 -4.49
C GLY A 20 -12.95 -18.45 -3.24
N PHE A 21 -12.72 -17.91 -2.06
CA PHE A 21 -12.63 -18.65 -0.79
C PHE A 21 -13.81 -19.60 -0.54
N SER A 22 -15.05 -19.11 -0.72
CA SER A 22 -16.25 -19.96 -0.52
C SER A 22 -16.27 -21.19 -1.43
N LYS A 23 -15.78 -21.07 -2.67
CA LYS A 23 -15.67 -22.20 -3.59
C LYS A 23 -14.61 -23.19 -3.10
N MET A 24 -13.44 -22.70 -2.69
CA MET A 24 -12.36 -23.55 -2.14
C MET A 24 -12.83 -24.31 -0.88
N MET A 25 -13.59 -23.64 0.01
CA MET A 25 -14.19 -24.25 1.18
C MET A 25 -15.17 -25.38 0.79
N GLY A 26 -15.98 -25.18 -0.24
CA GLY A 26 -16.90 -26.19 -0.74
C GLY A 26 -16.22 -27.40 -1.37
N GLU A 27 -15.04 -27.23 -1.97
CA GLU A 27 -14.26 -28.31 -2.58
C GLU A 27 -13.45 -29.12 -1.57
N ASN A 28 -12.75 -28.46 -0.63
CA ASN A 28 -11.96 -29.10 0.43
C ASN A 28 -11.73 -28.18 1.63
N GLU A 29 -12.62 -28.21 2.59
CA GLU A 29 -12.59 -27.37 3.79
C GLU A 29 -11.29 -27.50 4.57
N ASN A 30 -10.83 -28.71 4.85
CA ASN A 30 -9.64 -28.95 5.68
C ASN A 30 -8.35 -28.44 5.03
N SER A 31 -8.17 -28.60 3.72
CA SER A 31 -7.02 -28.07 3.00
C SER A 31 -7.08 -26.56 2.92
N THR A 32 -8.27 -26.02 2.60
CA THR A 32 -8.49 -24.57 2.48
C THR A 32 -8.18 -23.86 3.80
N LEU A 33 -8.67 -24.38 4.93
CA LEU A 33 -8.39 -23.79 6.24
C LEU A 33 -6.91 -23.88 6.64
N ARG A 34 -6.21 -24.97 6.31
CA ARG A 34 -4.76 -25.06 6.55
C ARG A 34 -3.99 -24.02 5.72
N ASN A 35 -4.31 -23.92 4.44
CA ASN A 35 -3.67 -22.96 3.53
C ASN A 35 -3.98 -21.53 3.95
N LEU A 36 -5.22 -21.23 4.34
CA LEU A 36 -5.58 -19.91 4.87
C LEU A 36 -4.77 -19.54 6.10
N LYS A 37 -4.59 -20.46 7.05
CA LYS A 37 -3.78 -20.19 8.25
C LYS A 37 -2.33 -19.85 7.92
N ILE A 38 -1.72 -20.54 6.94
CA ILE A 38 -0.37 -20.26 6.48
C ILE A 38 -0.30 -18.88 5.81
N CYS A 39 -1.18 -18.62 4.84
CA CYS A 39 -1.23 -17.33 4.14
C CYS A 39 -1.49 -16.19 5.12
N ARG A 40 -2.39 -16.40 6.10
CA ARG A 40 -2.72 -15.42 7.12
C ARG A 40 -1.53 -15.09 8.01
N SER A 41 -0.76 -16.09 8.45
CA SER A 41 0.46 -15.85 9.23
C SER A 41 1.47 -14.98 8.48
N LEU A 42 1.66 -15.24 7.18
CA LEU A 42 2.55 -14.44 6.32
C LEU A 42 2.05 -13.00 6.15
N THR A 43 0.74 -12.83 5.96
CA THR A 43 0.12 -11.51 5.82
C THR A 43 0.20 -10.72 7.13
N ASP A 44 -0.14 -11.33 8.25
CA ASP A 44 -0.12 -10.69 9.58
C ASP A 44 1.32 -10.28 9.97
N GLU A 45 2.32 -11.10 9.61
CA GLU A 45 3.73 -10.79 9.83
C GLU A 45 4.19 -9.58 8.99
N ALA A 46 3.87 -9.54 7.70
CA ALA A 46 4.19 -8.41 6.83
C ALA A 46 3.52 -7.12 7.32
N ILE A 47 2.25 -7.17 7.75
CA ILE A 47 1.55 -6.03 8.34
C ILE A 47 2.28 -5.54 9.59
N LYS A 48 2.63 -6.46 10.50
CA LYS A 48 3.29 -6.12 11.76
C LYS A 48 4.70 -5.56 11.57
N LEU A 49 5.49 -6.14 10.67
CA LEU A 49 6.85 -5.67 10.36
C LEU A 49 6.86 -4.25 9.79
N ASN A 50 5.78 -3.87 9.09
CA ASN A 50 5.59 -2.54 8.54
C ASN A 50 4.70 -1.65 9.43
N HIS A 51 4.74 -1.82 10.75
CA HIS A 51 4.08 -0.99 11.76
C HIS A 51 2.54 -0.94 11.65
N GLY A 52 1.93 -1.92 10.97
CA GLY A 52 0.48 -2.06 10.88
C GLY A 52 -0.12 -2.82 12.05
N ARG A 53 -1.41 -2.61 12.29
CA ARG A 53 -2.21 -3.32 13.28
C ARG A 53 -3.45 -3.92 12.61
N VAL A 54 -3.60 -5.23 12.68
CA VAL A 54 -4.84 -5.90 12.30
C VAL A 54 -5.90 -5.61 13.36
N PHE A 55 -7.06 -5.10 12.96
CA PHE A 55 -8.17 -4.80 13.89
C PHE A 55 -9.47 -5.50 13.51
N GLY A 56 -9.57 -6.07 12.30
CA GLY A 56 -10.74 -6.83 11.85
C GLY A 56 -10.33 -8.09 11.09
N SER A 57 -11.06 -9.16 11.34
CA SER A 57 -10.87 -10.45 10.69
C SER A 57 -12.15 -11.25 10.76
N ALA A 58 -12.67 -11.63 9.59
CA ALA A 58 -13.83 -12.51 9.49
C ALA A 58 -13.63 -13.48 8.32
N GLY A 59 -13.57 -14.78 8.61
CA GLY A 59 -13.27 -15.78 7.58
C GLY A 59 -11.89 -15.57 6.97
N ASP A 60 -11.85 -15.30 5.68
CA ASP A 60 -10.66 -15.04 4.89
C ASP A 60 -10.24 -13.56 4.84
N SER A 61 -11.09 -12.65 5.29
CA SER A 61 -10.80 -11.21 5.22
C SER A 61 -9.86 -10.73 6.32
N VAL A 62 -9.04 -9.74 5.98
CA VAL A 62 -8.10 -9.04 6.86
C VAL A 62 -8.36 -7.56 6.73
N ILE A 63 -8.51 -6.87 7.86
CA ILE A 63 -8.55 -5.41 7.88
C ILE A 63 -7.48 -4.91 8.85
N ALA A 64 -6.60 -4.05 8.35
CA ALA A 64 -5.50 -3.48 9.12
C ALA A 64 -5.45 -1.96 8.97
N GLU A 65 -4.86 -1.31 9.97
CA GLU A 65 -4.58 0.12 9.96
C GLU A 65 -3.08 0.38 10.04
N PHE A 66 -2.69 1.51 9.46
CA PHE A 66 -1.34 2.04 9.52
C PHE A 66 -1.39 3.54 9.79
N ALA A 67 -0.39 4.05 10.52
CA ALA A 67 -0.20 5.48 10.69
C ALA A 67 0.37 6.14 9.42
N SER A 68 1.11 5.36 8.61
CA SER A 68 1.76 5.80 7.38
C SER A 68 1.16 5.11 6.16
N PRO A 69 0.68 5.86 5.14
CA PRO A 69 0.29 5.28 3.85
C PRO A 69 1.44 4.55 3.14
N VAL A 70 2.68 5.00 3.32
CA VAL A 70 3.87 4.35 2.75
C VAL A 70 4.05 2.95 3.33
N ASP A 71 3.97 2.81 4.67
CA ASP A 71 4.11 1.52 5.35
C ASP A 71 3.00 0.55 4.91
N ALA A 72 1.78 1.04 4.70
CA ALA A 72 0.68 0.22 4.21
C ALA A 72 0.93 -0.32 2.79
N VAL A 73 1.50 0.49 1.87
CA VAL A 73 1.86 0.01 0.53
C VAL A 73 3.01 -0.99 0.60
N VAL A 74 4.03 -0.72 1.41
CA VAL A 74 5.17 -1.65 1.59
C VAL A 74 4.67 -2.98 2.11
N ALA A 75 3.85 -2.99 3.17
CA ALA A 75 3.25 -4.22 3.70
C ALA A 75 2.44 -4.98 2.63
N ALA A 76 1.57 -4.28 1.88
CA ALA A 76 0.73 -4.87 0.85
C ALA A 76 1.55 -5.47 -0.30
N THR A 77 2.57 -4.78 -0.76
CA THR A 77 3.46 -5.28 -1.84
C THR A 77 4.31 -6.45 -1.37
N GLU A 78 4.80 -6.41 -0.14
CA GLU A 78 5.61 -7.46 0.46
C GLU A 78 4.81 -8.76 0.61
N PHE A 79 3.64 -8.74 1.24
CA PHE A 79 2.87 -9.97 1.40
C PHE A 79 2.35 -10.52 0.06
N GLN A 80 2.00 -9.67 -0.92
CA GLN A 80 1.61 -10.15 -2.25
C GLN A 80 2.78 -10.86 -2.96
N ARG A 81 4.01 -10.37 -2.80
CA ARG A 81 5.21 -11.05 -3.31
C ARG A 81 5.45 -12.39 -2.61
N ILE A 82 5.40 -12.42 -1.28
CA ILE A 82 5.57 -13.65 -0.48
C ILE A 82 4.53 -14.69 -0.87
N LEU A 83 3.25 -14.30 -0.99
CA LEU A 83 2.18 -15.22 -1.38
C LEU A 83 2.32 -15.71 -2.82
N ARG A 84 2.79 -14.88 -3.75
CA ARG A 84 3.09 -15.27 -5.12
C ARG A 84 4.19 -16.32 -5.16
N ASP A 85 5.29 -16.11 -4.41
CA ASP A 85 6.40 -17.06 -4.37
C ASP A 85 5.96 -18.39 -3.74
N ARG A 86 5.23 -18.36 -2.63
CA ARG A 86 4.60 -19.55 -2.07
C ARG A 86 3.72 -20.28 -3.10
N ASN A 87 2.93 -19.55 -3.87
CA ASN A 87 2.02 -20.14 -4.85
C ASN A 87 2.76 -20.81 -6.04
N LYS A 88 4.05 -20.54 -6.26
CA LYS A 88 4.89 -21.28 -7.23
C LYS A 88 5.24 -22.69 -6.73
N GLU A 89 5.27 -22.89 -5.41
CA GLU A 89 5.71 -24.13 -4.75
C GLU A 89 4.57 -25.08 -4.39
N VAL A 90 3.31 -24.64 -4.48
CA VAL A 90 2.14 -25.45 -4.13
C VAL A 90 1.32 -25.85 -5.33
N SER A 91 0.49 -26.90 -5.19
CA SER A 91 -0.42 -27.34 -6.25
C SER A 91 -1.46 -26.27 -6.57
N ASP A 92 -2.02 -26.28 -7.80
CA ASP A 92 -3.02 -25.29 -8.23
C ASP A 92 -4.26 -25.24 -7.30
N LYS A 93 -4.60 -26.36 -6.66
CA LYS A 93 -5.70 -26.45 -5.71
C LYS A 93 -5.44 -25.76 -4.37
N ASP A 94 -4.16 -25.58 -4.04
CA ASP A 94 -3.69 -25.00 -2.79
C ASP A 94 -3.24 -23.55 -2.92
N LYS A 95 -3.23 -23.00 -4.15
CA LYS A 95 -2.92 -21.60 -4.41
C LYS A 95 -4.01 -20.70 -3.83
N MET A 96 -3.59 -19.67 -3.10
CA MET A 96 -4.45 -18.61 -2.62
C MET A 96 -4.01 -17.27 -3.16
N LEU A 97 -4.90 -16.58 -3.84
CA LEU A 97 -4.68 -15.24 -4.36
C LEU A 97 -5.48 -14.25 -3.51
N PHE A 98 -4.82 -13.24 -2.99
CA PHE A 98 -5.47 -12.18 -2.25
C PHE A 98 -5.72 -10.98 -3.15
N ARG A 99 -6.80 -10.26 -2.89
CA ARG A 99 -7.04 -8.90 -3.40
C ARG A 99 -6.80 -7.93 -2.28
N VAL A 100 -6.27 -6.77 -2.59
CA VAL A 100 -5.97 -5.74 -1.59
C VAL A 100 -6.56 -4.41 -2.01
N GLY A 101 -7.27 -3.77 -1.07
CA GLY A 101 -7.74 -2.39 -1.18
C GLY A 101 -7.08 -1.50 -0.14
N LEU A 102 -6.55 -0.34 -0.57
CA LEU A 102 -5.92 0.65 0.30
C LEU A 102 -6.68 1.98 0.24
N ASN A 103 -7.06 2.52 1.39
CA ASN A 103 -7.71 3.81 1.46
C ASN A 103 -7.17 4.66 2.62
N LEU A 104 -7.01 5.95 2.37
CA LEU A 104 -6.72 6.95 3.41
C LEU A 104 -8.01 7.71 3.75
N GLY A 105 -8.47 7.57 4.96
CA GLY A 105 -9.75 8.16 5.36
C GLY A 105 -9.91 8.37 6.84
N ASP A 106 -10.93 9.16 7.20
CA ASP A 106 -11.34 9.38 8.59
C ASP A 106 -12.07 8.13 9.11
N VAL A 107 -11.70 7.71 10.31
CA VAL A 107 -12.26 6.55 10.97
C VAL A 107 -12.66 6.87 12.41
N ILE A 108 -13.70 6.19 12.89
CA ILE A 108 -14.17 6.24 14.27
C ILE A 108 -13.50 5.11 15.04
N VAL A 109 -12.87 5.44 16.15
CA VAL A 109 -12.22 4.47 17.04
C VAL A 109 -13.18 4.10 18.16
N GLU A 110 -13.50 2.82 18.29
CA GLU A 110 -14.29 2.26 19.38
C GLU A 110 -13.61 1.01 19.94
N GLY A 111 -12.97 1.16 21.10
CA GLY A 111 -12.09 0.13 21.66
C GLY A 111 -10.93 -0.18 20.71
N GLU A 112 -10.82 -1.42 20.28
CA GLU A 112 -9.79 -1.86 19.31
C GLU A 112 -10.29 -1.84 17.86
N ASN A 113 -11.56 -1.53 17.63
CA ASN A 113 -12.17 -1.53 16.30
C ASN A 113 -12.17 -0.15 15.66
N LEU A 114 -12.21 -0.14 14.33
CA LEU A 114 -12.36 1.06 13.52
C LEU A 114 -13.60 0.95 12.64
N TYR A 115 -14.35 2.03 12.55
CA TYR A 115 -15.58 2.12 11.76
C TYR A 115 -15.57 3.36 10.88
N GLY A 116 -16.44 3.38 9.88
CA GLY A 116 -16.70 4.54 9.03
C GLY A 116 -16.36 4.31 7.57
N ASP A 117 -16.61 5.34 6.76
CA ASP A 117 -16.48 5.27 5.31
C ASP A 117 -15.06 4.96 4.85
N GLY A 118 -14.05 5.37 5.64
CA GLY A 118 -12.66 5.02 5.36
C GLY A 118 -12.41 3.53 5.24
N VAL A 119 -13.04 2.72 6.12
CA VAL A 119 -12.96 1.25 6.11
C VAL A 119 -13.78 0.68 4.95
N ASN A 120 -15.00 1.22 4.72
CA ASN A 120 -15.86 0.77 3.65
C ASN A 120 -15.24 0.97 2.27
N VAL A 121 -14.61 2.12 2.02
CA VAL A 121 -13.91 2.42 0.76
C VAL A 121 -12.76 1.43 0.55
N ALA A 122 -11.95 1.11 1.57
CA ALA A 122 -10.88 0.12 1.45
C ALA A 122 -11.43 -1.26 1.03
N ALA A 123 -12.52 -1.73 1.65
CA ALA A 123 -13.17 -2.98 1.28
C ALA A 123 -13.76 -2.97 -0.15
N ARG A 124 -14.25 -1.81 -0.65
CA ARG A 124 -14.71 -1.69 -2.04
C ARG A 124 -13.57 -1.70 -3.04
N LEU A 125 -12.45 -1.05 -2.72
CA LEU A 125 -11.24 -1.08 -3.54
C LEU A 125 -10.64 -2.48 -3.61
N GLU A 126 -10.68 -3.24 -2.52
CA GLU A 126 -10.31 -4.65 -2.48
C GLU A 126 -11.13 -5.45 -3.52
N THR A 127 -12.45 -5.28 -3.55
CA THR A 127 -13.34 -5.97 -4.50
C THR A 127 -13.02 -5.64 -5.97
N ILE A 128 -12.50 -4.43 -6.26
CA ILE A 128 -12.10 -3.97 -7.60
C ILE A 128 -10.72 -4.52 -8.00
N ALA A 129 -9.86 -4.84 -7.02
CA ALA A 129 -8.53 -5.33 -7.29
C ALA A 129 -8.54 -6.66 -8.07
N GLU A 130 -7.60 -6.81 -8.99
CA GLU A 130 -7.35 -8.07 -9.68
C GLU A 130 -6.84 -9.14 -8.69
N PRO A 131 -7.04 -10.44 -8.95
CA PRO A 131 -6.43 -11.50 -8.14
C PRO A 131 -4.92 -11.33 -8.01
N GLY A 132 -4.39 -11.27 -6.80
CA GLY A 132 -2.98 -10.99 -6.53
C GLY A 132 -2.59 -9.51 -6.64
N GLY A 133 -3.55 -8.62 -6.90
CA GLY A 133 -3.33 -7.19 -7.12
C GLY A 133 -3.62 -6.31 -5.91
N ILE A 134 -3.27 -5.01 -6.06
CA ILE A 134 -3.50 -3.96 -5.06
C ILE A 134 -4.19 -2.79 -5.75
N CYS A 135 -5.33 -2.35 -5.21
CA CYS A 135 -6.06 -1.17 -5.62
C CYS A 135 -6.06 -0.12 -4.51
N LEU A 136 -5.90 1.16 -4.87
CA LEU A 136 -5.85 2.25 -3.89
C LEU A 136 -6.70 3.45 -4.32
N SER A 137 -7.19 4.22 -3.33
CA SER A 137 -7.93 5.45 -3.60
C SER A 137 -7.04 6.59 -4.10
N GLY A 138 -7.62 7.57 -4.79
CA GLY A 138 -6.91 8.76 -5.26
C GLY A 138 -6.21 9.52 -4.15
N LYS A 139 -6.86 9.70 -2.98
CA LYS A 139 -6.25 10.32 -1.79
C LYS A 139 -5.02 9.54 -1.32
N PHE A 140 -5.09 8.22 -1.35
CA PHE A 140 -3.97 7.36 -0.98
C PHE A 140 -2.82 7.48 -1.99
N TYR A 141 -3.15 7.43 -3.29
CA TYR A 141 -2.20 7.61 -4.39
C TYR A 141 -1.41 8.92 -4.27
N ASP A 142 -2.09 10.03 -4.00
CA ASP A 142 -1.43 11.34 -3.88
C ASP A 142 -0.38 11.38 -2.77
N GLU A 143 -0.59 10.62 -1.68
CA GLU A 143 0.35 10.54 -0.56
C GLU A 143 1.59 9.69 -0.87
N VAL A 144 1.50 8.68 -1.74
CA VAL A 144 2.56 7.69 -1.92
C VAL A 144 3.32 7.82 -3.25
N ARG A 145 2.72 8.40 -4.30
CA ARG A 145 3.26 8.42 -5.67
C ARG A 145 4.64 9.05 -5.84
N ARG A 146 5.03 9.95 -4.92
CA ARG A 146 6.35 10.62 -4.93
C ARG A 146 7.33 10.03 -3.91
N LYS A 147 6.87 9.09 -3.09
CA LYS A 147 7.64 8.53 -1.97
C LYS A 147 8.09 7.09 -2.25
N LEU A 148 7.43 6.42 -3.20
CA LEU A 148 7.70 5.03 -3.57
C LEU A 148 7.98 4.93 -5.06
N ASP A 149 9.01 4.20 -5.40
CA ASP A 149 9.34 3.84 -6.78
C ASP A 149 8.49 2.65 -7.23
N LEU A 150 7.20 2.93 -7.51
CA LEU A 150 6.20 1.96 -7.95
C LEU A 150 5.41 2.53 -9.12
N ARG A 151 5.10 1.66 -10.09
CA ARG A 151 4.25 2.02 -11.22
C ARG A 151 2.78 1.95 -10.82
N PHE A 152 2.09 3.09 -10.91
CA PHE A 152 0.66 3.22 -10.66
C PHE A 152 -0.09 3.38 -11.99
N VAL A 153 -1.24 2.71 -12.11
CA VAL A 153 -2.12 2.82 -13.28
C VAL A 153 -3.49 3.30 -12.83
N SER A 154 -3.98 4.40 -13.41
CA SER A 154 -5.32 4.90 -13.13
C SER A 154 -6.38 3.94 -13.65
N LEU A 155 -7.37 3.66 -12.83
CA LEU A 155 -8.57 2.91 -13.18
C LEU A 155 -9.79 3.82 -13.43
N GLY A 156 -9.60 5.16 -13.33
CA GLY A 156 -10.67 6.15 -13.39
C GLY A 156 -11.50 6.20 -12.10
N ASP A 157 -12.58 6.97 -12.14
CA ASP A 157 -13.52 7.11 -11.04
C ASP A 157 -14.40 5.87 -10.91
N LYS A 158 -14.62 5.40 -9.70
CA LYS A 158 -15.42 4.22 -9.38
C LYS A 158 -16.62 4.60 -8.52
N GLU A 159 -17.81 4.31 -9.02
CA GLU A 159 -19.01 4.33 -8.19
C GLU A 159 -18.98 3.14 -7.22
N MET A 160 -19.21 3.39 -5.95
CA MET A 160 -19.15 2.37 -4.90
C MET A 160 -20.47 2.36 -4.13
N LYS A 161 -20.98 1.16 -3.84
CA LYS A 161 -22.23 1.01 -3.09
C LYS A 161 -22.14 1.71 -1.73
N ASN A 162 -23.10 2.61 -1.45
CA ASN A 162 -23.23 3.40 -0.22
C ASN A 162 -22.07 4.42 -0.01
N ILE A 163 -21.36 4.81 -1.05
CA ILE A 163 -20.44 5.93 -1.06
C ILE A 163 -21.04 6.96 -2.04
N GLU A 164 -21.25 8.19 -1.55
CA GLU A 164 -22.01 9.22 -2.27
C GLU A 164 -21.25 9.71 -3.51
N ASP A 165 -19.96 10.00 -3.36
CA ASP A 165 -19.13 10.49 -4.44
C ASP A 165 -18.30 9.37 -5.10
N PRO A 166 -18.11 9.40 -6.45
CA PRO A 166 -17.20 8.49 -7.12
C PRO A 166 -15.78 8.62 -6.57
N VAL A 167 -15.10 7.49 -6.39
CA VAL A 167 -13.74 7.44 -5.82
C VAL A 167 -12.74 7.20 -6.96
N PRO A 168 -11.79 8.12 -7.21
CA PRO A 168 -10.67 7.84 -8.10
C PRO A 168 -9.89 6.62 -7.61
N ALA A 169 -9.66 5.64 -8.48
CA ALA A 169 -8.99 4.40 -8.13
C ALA A 169 -7.74 4.19 -9.00
N TYR A 170 -6.72 3.59 -8.38
CA TYR A 170 -5.43 3.27 -9.01
C TYR A 170 -5.06 1.85 -8.68
N LYS A 171 -4.34 1.16 -9.58
CA LYS A 171 -3.70 -0.13 -9.27
C LYS A 171 -2.19 0.02 -9.24
N ILE A 172 -1.55 -0.78 -8.38
CA ILE A 172 -0.10 -0.94 -8.35
C ILE A 172 0.28 -2.07 -9.29
N HIS A 173 1.27 -1.82 -10.15
CA HIS A 173 1.85 -2.84 -11.01
C HIS A 173 2.90 -3.63 -10.22
N LEU A 174 2.72 -4.94 -10.08
CA LEU A 174 3.58 -5.82 -9.28
C LEU A 174 4.45 -6.76 -10.14
N ASP A 175 4.86 -6.37 -11.34
CA ASP A 175 5.62 -7.25 -12.24
C ASP A 175 7.03 -7.56 -11.76
N GLU A 176 7.47 -8.80 -12.05
CA GLU A 176 8.74 -9.38 -11.58
C GLU A 176 9.99 -8.80 -12.25
N ASN A 177 9.86 -8.04 -13.36
CA ASN A 177 10.99 -7.68 -14.21
C ASN A 177 11.09 -6.19 -14.59
N GLU A 178 10.22 -5.32 -14.15
CA GLU A 178 10.37 -3.89 -14.36
C GLU A 178 10.65 -3.18 -13.04
N ILE A 179 11.95 -3.04 -12.71
CA ILE A 179 12.38 -1.88 -11.94
C ILE A 179 12.09 -0.70 -12.87
N PRO A 180 11.17 0.23 -12.55
CA PRO A 180 10.98 1.42 -13.36
C PRO A 180 12.31 2.17 -13.39
N GLN A 181 13.01 2.14 -14.51
CA GLN A 181 14.03 3.14 -14.76
C GLN A 181 13.27 4.45 -14.84
N GLU A 182 13.58 5.37 -13.94
CA GLU A 182 13.14 6.76 -14.06
C GLU A 182 13.45 7.23 -15.48
N ASN A 183 12.42 7.59 -16.24
CA ASN A 183 12.58 8.40 -17.43
C ASN A 183 13.05 9.80 -17.00
N ILE A 184 14.33 9.93 -16.72
CA ILE A 184 15.04 11.22 -16.74
C ILE A 184 15.32 11.51 -18.23
N SER A 185 14.27 11.77 -18.99
CA SER A 185 14.40 12.27 -20.35
C SER A 185 13.13 13.02 -20.75
N GLU A 186 13.00 14.24 -20.25
CA GLU A 186 12.24 15.29 -20.95
C GLU A 186 12.56 16.71 -20.48
N THR A 187 13.74 16.95 -19.86
CA THR A 187 14.17 18.33 -19.58
C THR A 187 15.64 18.61 -19.97
N ALA A 188 16.22 17.78 -20.85
CA ALA A 188 17.62 17.97 -21.28
C ALA A 188 17.78 18.31 -22.78
N GLU A 189 16.71 18.55 -23.54
CA GLU A 189 16.81 18.91 -24.95
C GLU A 189 16.68 20.43 -25.27
N SER A 190 16.75 21.30 -24.28
CA SER A 190 16.63 22.74 -24.51
C SER A 190 17.88 23.57 -24.12
N LEU A 191 19.02 22.94 -23.80
CA LEU A 191 20.25 23.71 -23.45
C LEU A 191 21.52 23.19 -24.11
N ASN A 192 21.46 22.60 -25.31
CA ASN A 192 22.65 22.23 -26.09
C ASN A 192 22.77 23.07 -27.34
N ASP A 193 22.83 24.39 -27.17
CA ASP A 193 23.51 25.24 -28.10
C ASP A 193 24.31 26.32 -27.34
N THR A 194 25.60 26.36 -27.60
CA THR A 194 26.59 27.28 -27.08
C THR A 194 27.24 26.88 -25.73
N VAL A 195 28.32 26.10 -25.73
CA VAL A 195 29.63 26.56 -25.26
C VAL A 195 30.74 25.57 -25.67
N LYS A 196 31.70 26.09 -26.41
CA LYS A 196 33.00 25.47 -26.79
C LYS A 196 33.85 25.20 -25.55
N THR A 197 34.49 24.05 -25.59
CA THR A 197 35.76 23.65 -24.91
C THR A 197 36.43 24.66 -23.96
N SER A 198 36.56 24.27 -22.68
CA SER A 198 37.76 24.56 -21.88
C SER A 198 37.92 23.54 -20.74
N GLU A 199 39.14 23.15 -20.54
CA GLU A 199 39.77 22.17 -19.65
C GLU A 199 39.18 21.92 -18.27
N SER A 200 39.18 20.63 -17.89
CA SER A 200 38.80 20.09 -16.61
C SER A 200 39.66 20.57 -15.43
N LYS A 201 39.07 21.23 -14.46
CA LYS A 201 39.63 21.36 -13.10
C LYS A 201 38.83 20.44 -12.14
N PRO A 202 39.48 19.77 -11.17
CA PRO A 202 38.78 18.93 -10.20
C PRO A 202 37.90 19.77 -9.29
N PRO A 203 36.79 19.20 -8.76
CA PRO A 203 35.85 19.92 -7.90
C PRO A 203 36.52 20.31 -6.57
N ALA A 204 36.42 21.60 -6.22
CA ALA A 204 36.84 22.12 -4.93
C ALA A 204 35.71 22.06 -3.91
N ILE A 205 35.96 21.44 -2.76
CA ILE A 205 35.03 21.43 -1.61
C ILE A 205 35.33 22.69 -0.81
N ALA A 206 34.36 23.61 -0.71
CA ALA A 206 34.44 24.76 0.18
C ALA A 206 33.87 24.37 1.55
N VAL A 207 34.70 24.36 2.60
CA VAL A 207 34.30 24.23 3.98
C VAL A 207 34.09 25.65 4.54
N LEU A 208 32.83 25.98 4.88
CA LEU A 208 32.51 27.24 5.56
C LEU A 208 32.73 27.08 7.06
N PRO A 209 33.51 27.93 7.73
CA PRO A 209 33.65 27.89 9.18
C PRO A 209 32.37 28.40 9.84
N PHE A 210 31.84 27.63 10.79
CA PHE A 210 30.78 28.09 11.68
C PHE A 210 31.34 29.12 12.66
N ALA A 211 30.80 30.34 12.61
CA ALA A 211 31.04 31.32 13.65
C ALA A 211 30.08 31.05 14.82
N ASN A 212 30.63 30.81 16.00
CA ASN A 212 29.87 30.70 17.24
C ASN A 212 29.38 32.10 17.66
N LEU A 213 28.06 32.32 17.58
CA LEU A 213 27.39 33.57 17.97
C LEU A 213 26.85 33.54 19.42
N SER A 214 27.15 32.54 20.22
CA SER A 214 26.84 32.54 21.64
C SER A 214 27.98 33.22 22.40
N GLY A 215 27.80 34.50 22.64
CA GLY A 215 28.67 35.25 23.59
C GLY A 215 28.30 34.89 25.02
N ASP A 216 28.92 33.87 25.57
CA ASP A 216 29.01 33.63 27.01
C ASP A 216 30.51 33.42 27.38
N PRO A 217 30.92 34.02 28.54
CA PRO A 217 32.31 34.13 28.92
C PRO A 217 32.95 32.81 29.32
#